data_9fb3183515167829d363a8bb4511ec52
#
_entry.id   9fb3183515167829d363a8bb4511ec52
#
_cell.length_a   1.000
_cell.length_b   1.000
_cell.length_c   1.000
_cell.angle_alpha   90.00
_cell.angle_beta   90.00
_cell.angle_gamma   90.00
#
_symmetry.space_group_name_H-M   'P 1'
#
loop_
_entity.id
_entity.type
_entity.pdbx_description
1 polymer ?
#
loop_
_entity_poly.entity_id
_entity_poly.type
_entity_poly.pdbx_seq_one_letter_code
_entity_poly.pdbx_strand_id
1 'polypeptide(L)'
;DMPSRSGGICLFSGRLRELKPLPREGMIDLVYSSLPRRNQAWWNLSGLWTGWLWGKAAVEPLRHSLIRQRYDWNWHATALQKVLSQVPGFLQAQSPILLQVSEMDSKFLLASMVATAESNLKIRAFAADGSCSQLQLVLRKGQKDKGSLNPSYWPELVRTSAAKFLSTRSEPSPYLPLLTAISLFLQDQNALKAPEASEPPNMLGDLEKSIQQVLGDSSRFERFNSGTGFDTGSFWLRQPPAQLNPLADRTEAAVLQEIY
;
A
#
# COMPACT_ATOMS: atom_id res chain seq x y z
N ASP A 1 14.95 27.74 -7.67
CA ASP A 1 15.41 28.46 -6.48
C ASP A 1 14.66 27.95 -5.25
N MET A 2 15.38 27.86 -4.13
CA MET A 2 14.78 27.50 -2.84
C MET A 2 13.87 28.62 -2.35
N PRO A 3 12.75 28.33 -1.65
CA PRO A 3 11.93 29.37 -1.04
C PRO A 3 12.77 30.17 -0.04
N SER A 4 12.47 31.46 0.06
CA SER A 4 13.12 32.35 1.03
C SER A 4 12.81 31.90 2.48
N ARG A 5 13.63 32.34 3.46
CA ARG A 5 13.37 32.06 4.89
C ARG A 5 12.01 32.59 5.39
N SER A 6 11.40 33.51 4.67
CA SER A 6 10.06 34.05 4.95
C SER A 6 8.91 33.15 4.50
N GLY A 7 9.22 31.98 3.95
CA GLY A 7 8.24 31.07 3.37
C GLY A 7 7.98 31.33 1.91
N GLY A 8 7.24 30.44 1.25
CA GLY A 8 6.89 30.54 -0.16
C GLY A 8 6.56 29.20 -0.78
N ILE A 9 6.22 29.23 -2.06
CA ILE A 9 5.95 28.05 -2.88
C ILE A 9 7.07 27.92 -3.92
N CYS A 10 7.68 26.74 -4.00
CA CYS A 10 8.63 26.39 -5.04
C CYS A 10 8.03 25.29 -5.92
N LEU A 11 7.94 25.54 -7.23
CA LEU A 11 7.47 24.57 -8.19
C LEU A 11 8.67 23.95 -8.92
N PHE A 12 8.78 22.63 -8.82
CA PHE A 12 9.77 21.86 -9.56
C PHE A 12 9.10 21.17 -10.75
N SER A 13 9.58 21.47 -11.95
CA SER A 13 9.17 20.79 -13.18
C SER A 13 10.32 19.90 -13.67
N GLY A 14 10.17 18.60 -13.52
CA GLY A 14 11.20 17.62 -13.89
C GLY A 14 10.93 16.25 -13.26
N ARG A 15 11.84 15.34 -13.50
CA ARG A 15 11.77 13.99 -12.89
C ARG A 15 12.34 14.03 -11.49
N LEU A 16 11.75 13.27 -10.57
CA LEU A 16 12.20 13.21 -9.17
C LEU A 16 13.72 12.92 -9.05
N ARG A 17 14.27 12.08 -9.93
CA ARG A 17 15.71 11.76 -9.98
C ARG A 17 16.60 12.96 -10.37
N GLU A 18 16.03 13.98 -10.96
CA GLU A 18 16.74 15.21 -11.36
C GLU A 18 16.72 16.25 -10.25
N LEU A 19 15.90 16.04 -9.22
CA LEU A 19 15.90 16.87 -8.03
C LEU A 19 17.21 16.62 -7.27
N LYS A 20 18.01 17.68 -7.14
CA LYS A 20 19.26 17.60 -6.38
C LYS A 20 18.96 17.46 -4.88
N PRO A 21 19.78 16.69 -4.13
CA PRO A 21 19.66 16.64 -2.69
C PRO A 21 19.65 18.05 -2.11
N LEU A 22 18.70 18.34 -1.24
CA LEU A 22 18.63 19.61 -0.55
C LEU A 22 19.74 19.68 0.52
N PRO A 23 20.32 20.88 0.78
CA PRO A 23 21.18 21.07 1.95
C PRO A 23 20.44 20.62 3.22
N ARG A 24 21.17 20.23 4.28
CA ARG A 24 20.55 19.78 5.55
C ARG A 24 19.52 20.76 6.10
N GLU A 25 19.73 22.05 5.93
CA GLU A 25 18.83 23.13 6.33
C GLU A 25 17.54 23.20 5.49
N GLY A 26 17.51 22.53 4.34
CA GLY A 26 16.38 22.50 3.43
C GLY A 26 15.76 21.12 3.27
N MET A 27 16.06 20.16 4.17
CA MET A 27 15.43 18.84 4.12
C MET A 27 13.93 18.95 4.37
N ILE A 28 13.20 18.07 3.69
CA ILE A 28 11.73 18.05 3.72
C ILE A 28 11.25 17.45 5.03
N ASP A 29 10.35 18.14 5.72
CA ASP A 29 9.74 17.70 6.97
C ASP A 29 8.58 16.73 6.76
N LEU A 30 7.90 16.83 5.62
CA LEU A 30 6.73 16.02 5.26
C LEU A 30 6.65 15.85 3.75
N VAL A 31 6.38 14.64 3.30
CA VAL A 31 5.90 14.38 1.93
C VAL A 31 4.44 13.99 2.00
N TYR A 32 3.60 14.64 1.19
CA TYR A 32 2.21 14.27 0.97
C TYR A 32 1.99 13.97 -0.50
N SER A 33 1.42 12.81 -0.80
CA SER A 33 1.15 12.40 -2.17
C SER A 33 -0.01 11.42 -2.25
N SER A 34 -0.62 11.34 -3.43
CA SER A 34 -1.52 10.24 -3.79
C SER A 34 -0.77 9.21 -4.60
N LEU A 35 -0.97 7.92 -4.29
CA LEU A 35 -0.42 6.86 -5.13
C LEU A 35 -1.20 6.79 -6.44
N PRO A 36 -0.50 6.83 -7.59
CA PRO A 36 -1.16 6.73 -8.88
C PRO A 36 -1.71 5.31 -9.08
N ARG A 37 -2.97 5.23 -9.46
CA ARG A 37 -3.59 3.96 -9.84
C ARG A 37 -3.18 3.57 -11.25
N ARG A 38 -3.14 2.29 -11.51
CA ARG A 38 -2.98 1.72 -12.85
C ARG A 38 -4.24 1.98 -13.69
N ASN A 39 -4.27 3.11 -14.38
CA ASN A 39 -5.41 3.48 -15.23
C ASN A 39 -4.93 4.11 -16.54
N GLN A 40 -4.80 3.29 -17.58
CA GLN A 40 -4.37 3.74 -18.90
C GLN A 40 -5.34 4.75 -19.53
N ALA A 41 -6.64 4.57 -19.31
CA ALA A 41 -7.64 5.47 -19.85
C ALA A 41 -7.51 6.87 -19.26
N TRP A 42 -7.25 6.97 -17.97
CA TRP A 42 -7.02 8.24 -17.29
C TRP A 42 -5.78 8.98 -17.81
N TRP A 43 -4.68 8.25 -18.02
CA TRP A 43 -3.45 8.81 -18.57
C TRP A 43 -3.64 9.29 -20.01
N ASN A 44 -4.35 8.50 -20.84
CA ASN A 44 -4.66 8.89 -22.22
C ASN A 44 -5.52 10.14 -22.25
N LEU A 45 -6.55 10.22 -21.42
CA LEU A 45 -7.43 11.39 -21.32
C LEU A 45 -6.65 12.61 -20.83
N SER A 46 -5.81 12.46 -19.81
CA SER A 46 -4.95 13.54 -19.31
C SER A 46 -4.01 14.06 -20.38
N GLY A 47 -3.40 13.16 -21.18
CA GLY A 47 -2.56 13.54 -22.31
C GLY A 47 -3.33 14.29 -23.39
N LEU A 48 -4.56 13.86 -23.69
CA LEU A 48 -5.43 14.53 -24.67
C LEU A 48 -5.79 15.95 -24.20
N TRP A 49 -6.23 16.12 -22.95
CA TRP A 49 -6.52 17.43 -22.36
C TRP A 49 -5.30 18.34 -22.32
N THR A 50 -4.14 17.79 -21.95
CA THR A 50 -2.88 18.54 -21.95
C THR A 50 -2.55 19.05 -23.35
N GLY A 51 -2.73 18.23 -24.37
CA GLY A 51 -2.51 18.63 -25.76
C GLY A 51 -3.46 19.69 -26.26
N TRP A 52 -4.71 19.65 -25.84
CA TRP A 52 -5.70 20.66 -26.21
C TRP A 52 -5.46 22.00 -25.53
N LEU A 53 -5.10 21.99 -24.23
CA LEU A 53 -4.94 23.22 -23.45
C LEU A 53 -3.58 23.90 -23.67
N TRP A 54 -2.52 23.11 -23.81
CA TRP A 54 -1.14 23.62 -23.81
C TRP A 54 -0.32 23.23 -25.05
N GLY A 55 -0.95 22.53 -25.99
CA GLY A 55 -0.34 22.15 -27.25
C GLY A 55 0.52 20.89 -27.19
N LYS A 56 0.96 20.45 -28.38
CA LYS A 56 1.65 19.17 -28.57
C LYS A 56 2.94 19.05 -27.75
N ALA A 57 3.68 20.13 -27.58
CA ALA A 57 4.93 20.14 -26.82
C ALA A 57 4.72 19.78 -25.34
N ALA A 58 3.59 20.15 -24.76
CA ALA A 58 3.26 19.84 -23.37
C ALA A 58 2.94 18.33 -23.15
N VAL A 59 2.57 17.61 -24.20
CA VAL A 59 2.30 16.15 -24.12
C VAL A 59 3.59 15.33 -24.20
N GLU A 60 4.66 15.86 -24.75
CA GLU A 60 5.90 15.12 -24.99
C GLU A 60 6.46 14.42 -23.73
N PRO A 61 6.47 15.05 -22.52
CA PRO A 61 6.87 14.37 -21.28
C PRO A 61 6.00 13.17 -20.92
N LEU A 62 4.72 13.16 -21.34
CA LEU A 62 3.75 12.09 -21.06
C LEU A 62 3.79 10.98 -22.11
N ARG A 63 4.53 11.15 -23.21
CA ARG A 63 4.54 10.23 -24.35
C ARG A 63 4.79 8.79 -23.96
N HIS A 64 5.76 8.54 -23.06
CA HIS A 64 6.06 7.19 -22.60
C HIS A 64 4.93 6.56 -21.80
N SER A 65 4.15 7.37 -21.06
CA SER A 65 2.98 6.92 -20.30
C SER A 65 1.77 6.65 -21.22
N LEU A 66 1.74 7.25 -22.41
CA LEU A 66 0.65 7.09 -23.38
C LEU A 66 0.87 5.90 -24.33
N ILE A 67 2.11 5.40 -24.43
CA ILE A 67 2.38 4.19 -25.22
C ILE A 67 1.69 3.01 -24.55
N ARG A 68 0.83 2.30 -25.32
CA ARG A 68 0.13 1.12 -24.83
C ARG A 68 1.15 0.05 -24.46
N GLN A 69 1.42 -0.08 -23.18
CA GLN A 69 2.24 -1.13 -22.61
C GLN A 69 1.35 -2.16 -21.89
N ARG A 70 1.86 -3.38 -21.79
CA ARG A 70 1.19 -4.40 -20.98
C ARG A 70 1.48 -4.09 -19.51
N TYR A 71 0.70 -3.18 -18.94
CA TYR A 71 0.79 -2.86 -17.51
C TYR A 71 0.23 -4.03 -16.70
N ASP A 72 1.09 -4.75 -16.01
CA ASP A 72 0.69 -5.67 -14.97
C ASP A 72 0.97 -5.08 -13.58
N TRP A 73 0.53 -5.76 -12.55
CA TRP A 73 0.71 -5.26 -11.19
C TRP A 73 2.15 -5.38 -10.69
N ASN A 74 2.95 -6.32 -11.19
CA ASN A 74 4.38 -6.41 -10.88
C ASN A 74 5.14 -5.21 -11.45
N TRP A 75 4.85 -4.84 -12.71
CA TRP A 75 5.40 -3.63 -13.30
C TRP A 75 5.01 -2.38 -12.48
N HIS A 76 3.74 -2.32 -12.05
CA HIS A 76 3.24 -1.19 -11.25
C HIS A 76 3.96 -1.10 -9.90
N ALA A 77 4.11 -2.21 -9.18
CA ALA A 77 4.87 -2.28 -7.93
C ALA A 77 6.33 -1.83 -8.12
N THR A 78 6.99 -2.29 -9.19
CA THR A 78 8.36 -1.88 -9.52
C THR A 78 8.46 -0.38 -9.84
N ALA A 79 7.47 0.18 -10.55
CA ALA A 79 7.43 1.61 -10.84
C ALA A 79 7.25 2.45 -9.56
N LEU A 80 6.33 2.03 -8.68
CA LEU A 80 6.14 2.67 -7.36
C LEU A 80 7.41 2.57 -6.50
N GLN A 81 8.02 1.39 -6.45
CA GLN A 81 9.27 1.15 -5.71
C GLN A 81 10.38 2.09 -6.17
N LYS A 82 10.56 2.28 -7.49
CA LYS A 82 11.57 3.21 -8.03
C LYS A 82 11.35 4.66 -7.60
N VAL A 83 10.11 5.09 -7.44
CA VAL A 83 9.79 6.43 -6.94
C VAL A 83 9.98 6.50 -5.44
N LEU A 84 9.39 5.57 -4.70
CA LEU A 84 9.42 5.57 -3.24
C LEU A 84 10.85 5.43 -2.68
N SER A 85 11.74 4.68 -3.35
CA SER A 85 13.14 4.52 -2.92
C SER A 85 13.97 5.81 -3.00
N GLN A 86 13.55 6.80 -3.80
CA GLN A 86 14.24 8.09 -3.90
C GLN A 86 13.82 9.07 -2.81
N VAL A 87 12.58 8.99 -2.35
CA VAL A 87 11.98 9.96 -1.40
C VAL A 87 12.77 10.04 -0.08
N PRO A 88 13.21 8.94 0.55
CA PRO A 88 13.97 9.00 1.81
C PRO A 88 15.25 9.83 1.75
N GLY A 89 15.82 10.02 0.54
CA GLY A 89 17.02 10.86 0.35
C GLY A 89 16.79 12.34 0.60
N PHE A 90 15.55 12.80 0.54
CA PHE A 90 15.17 14.20 0.72
C PHE A 90 14.60 14.49 2.11
N LEU A 91 14.31 13.46 2.90
CA LEU A 91 13.65 13.56 4.19
C LEU A 91 14.63 13.63 5.35
N GLN A 92 14.28 14.37 6.38
CA GLN A 92 14.89 14.23 7.70
C GLN A 92 14.60 12.83 8.27
N ALA A 93 15.37 12.39 9.24
CA ALA A 93 15.33 11.02 9.75
C ALA A 93 13.93 10.59 10.27
N GLN A 94 13.16 11.52 10.82
CA GLN A 94 11.85 11.26 11.42
C GLN A 94 10.67 11.78 10.58
N SER A 95 10.95 12.42 9.44
CA SER A 95 9.89 13.01 8.61
C SER A 95 8.96 11.94 8.04
N PRO A 96 7.66 12.11 8.18
CA PRO A 96 6.69 11.18 7.64
C PRO A 96 6.46 11.37 6.14
N ILE A 97 6.04 10.30 5.49
CA ILE A 97 5.46 10.30 4.16
C ILE A 97 3.98 9.93 4.35
N LEU A 98 3.09 10.83 3.98
CA LEU A 98 1.64 10.61 3.96
C LEU A 98 1.24 10.24 2.54
N LEU A 99 0.73 9.04 2.36
CA LEU A 99 0.19 8.57 1.09
C LEU A 99 -1.32 8.40 1.22
N GLN A 100 -2.04 9.06 0.33
CA GLN A 100 -3.46 8.83 0.15
C GLN A 100 -3.68 7.89 -1.03
N VAL A 101 -4.51 6.88 -0.83
CA VAL A 101 -4.88 5.91 -1.86
C VAL A 101 -6.39 5.90 -1.96
N SER A 102 -6.91 6.23 -3.12
CA SER A 102 -8.33 6.18 -3.44
C SER A 102 -8.63 4.99 -4.34
N GLU A 103 -9.87 4.51 -4.29
CA GLU A 103 -10.33 3.38 -5.09
C GLU A 103 -9.43 2.13 -4.90
N MET A 104 -9.16 1.80 -3.64
CA MET A 104 -8.34 0.66 -3.29
C MET A 104 -9.01 -0.65 -3.71
N ASP A 105 -8.25 -1.51 -4.36
CA ASP A 105 -8.56 -2.92 -4.59
C ASP A 105 -7.44 -3.82 -4.06
N SER A 106 -7.68 -5.12 -3.99
CA SER A 106 -6.76 -6.09 -3.41
C SER A 106 -5.38 -6.09 -4.09
N LYS A 107 -5.34 -5.96 -5.40
CA LYS A 107 -4.09 -5.98 -6.18
C LYS A 107 -3.31 -4.68 -6.05
N PHE A 108 -4.02 -3.55 -6.02
CA PHE A 108 -3.39 -2.26 -5.79
C PHE A 108 -2.81 -2.17 -4.39
N LEU A 109 -3.52 -2.70 -3.38
CA LEU A 109 -3.02 -2.79 -2.02
C LEU A 109 -1.72 -3.60 -1.97
N LEU A 110 -1.72 -4.83 -2.48
CA LEU A 110 -0.54 -5.69 -2.47
C LEU A 110 0.65 -5.05 -3.22
N ALA A 111 0.41 -4.46 -4.39
CA ALA A 111 1.45 -3.76 -5.15
C ALA A 111 2.04 -2.59 -4.37
N SER A 112 1.20 -1.81 -3.67
CA SER A 112 1.63 -0.69 -2.83
C SER A 112 2.43 -1.14 -1.61
N MET A 113 2.01 -2.23 -0.96
CA MET A 113 2.69 -2.82 0.20
C MET A 113 4.08 -3.37 -0.17
N VAL A 114 4.16 -4.13 -1.27
CA VAL A 114 5.43 -4.64 -1.79
C VAL A 114 6.36 -3.49 -2.17
N ALA A 115 5.89 -2.50 -2.93
CA ALA A 115 6.68 -1.34 -3.31
C ALA A 115 7.23 -0.58 -2.11
N THR A 116 6.43 -0.43 -1.05
CA THR A 116 6.82 0.21 0.21
C THR A 116 7.92 -0.59 0.92
N ALA A 117 7.75 -1.90 1.05
CA ALA A 117 8.72 -2.78 1.69
C ALA A 117 10.07 -2.79 0.96
N GLU A 118 10.04 -2.90 -0.37
CA GLU A 118 11.22 -2.87 -1.24
C GLU A 118 11.94 -1.51 -1.22
N SER A 119 11.25 -0.44 -0.86
CA SER A 119 11.82 0.91 -0.74
C SER A 119 12.46 1.19 0.63
N ASN A 120 12.56 0.20 1.50
CA ASN A 120 13.01 0.36 2.89
C ASN A 120 12.22 1.42 3.67
N LEU A 121 10.92 1.50 3.37
CA LEU A 121 9.96 2.29 4.12
C LEU A 121 9.13 1.36 5.01
N LYS A 122 8.79 1.85 6.22
CA LYS A 122 7.89 1.13 7.14
C LYS A 122 6.60 1.90 7.32
N ILE A 123 5.48 1.20 7.23
CA ILE A 123 4.17 1.75 7.58
C ILE A 123 4.11 1.86 9.11
N ARG A 124 3.80 3.05 9.61
CA ARG A 124 3.70 3.35 11.05
C ARG A 124 2.26 3.50 11.50
N ALA A 125 1.41 3.96 10.62
CA ALA A 125 0.00 4.04 10.85
C ALA A 125 -0.75 3.93 9.53
N PHE A 126 -1.97 3.48 9.59
CA PHE A 126 -2.91 3.55 8.48
C PHE A 126 -4.29 3.92 9.01
N ALA A 127 -5.06 4.59 8.18
CA ALA A 127 -6.48 4.82 8.38
C ALA A 127 -7.22 4.41 7.11
N ALA A 128 -8.38 3.83 7.27
CA ALA A 128 -9.23 3.41 6.17
C ALA A 128 -10.67 3.81 6.45
N ASP A 129 -11.44 4.09 5.41
CA ASP A 129 -12.90 4.17 5.53
C ASP A 129 -13.49 2.79 5.82
N GLY A 130 -14.76 2.72 6.23
CA GLY A 130 -15.40 1.45 6.60
C GLY A 130 -15.43 0.40 5.48
N SER A 131 -15.37 0.83 4.22
CA SER A 131 -15.27 -0.05 3.05
C SER A 131 -13.82 -0.40 2.66
N CYS A 132 -12.83 0.26 3.26
CA CYS A 132 -11.42 0.24 2.86
C CYS A 132 -11.19 0.64 1.40
N SER A 133 -12.09 1.39 0.80
CA SER A 133 -11.92 1.92 -0.55
C SER A 133 -10.99 3.13 -0.60
N GLN A 134 -10.87 3.82 0.51
CA GLN A 134 -9.91 4.90 0.71
C GLN A 134 -8.98 4.56 1.86
N LEU A 135 -7.68 4.69 1.61
CA LEU A 135 -6.65 4.36 2.58
C LEU A 135 -5.65 5.50 2.70
N GLN A 136 -5.29 5.84 3.93
CA GLN A 136 -4.20 6.74 4.24
C GLN A 136 -3.09 5.98 4.94
N LEU A 137 -1.88 6.11 4.42
CA LEU A 137 -0.68 5.46 4.95
C LEU A 137 0.28 6.50 5.48
N VAL A 138 0.78 6.29 6.68
CA VAL A 138 1.91 7.05 7.24
C VAL A 138 3.14 6.15 7.16
N LEU A 139 4.09 6.54 6.32
CA LEU A 139 5.35 5.84 6.17
C LEU A 139 6.47 6.62 6.85
N ARG A 140 7.48 5.90 7.31
CA ARG A 140 8.76 6.46 7.74
C ARG A 140 9.90 5.64 7.17
N LYS A 141 11.07 6.23 7.14
CA LYS A 141 12.30 5.53 6.78
C LYS A 141 12.49 4.34 7.72
N GLY A 142 12.56 3.15 7.15
CA GLY A 142 12.89 1.92 7.87
C GLY A 142 14.38 1.84 8.11
N GLN A 143 14.79 1.00 9.06
CA GLN A 143 16.18 0.57 9.12
C GLN A 143 16.47 -0.30 7.91
N LYS A 144 17.70 -0.28 7.43
CA LYS A 144 18.14 -1.18 6.35
C LYS A 144 18.24 -2.58 6.95
N ASP A 145 17.09 -3.25 7.05
CA ASP A 145 17.01 -4.58 7.63
C ASP A 145 17.74 -5.58 6.73
N LYS A 146 18.52 -6.41 7.34
CA LYS A 146 19.28 -7.47 6.69
C LYS A 146 18.34 -8.65 6.41
N GLY A 147 18.10 -8.91 5.12
CA GLY A 147 17.47 -10.14 4.65
C GLY A 147 15.97 -10.03 4.33
N SER A 148 15.58 -10.76 3.32
CA SER A 148 14.20 -11.11 3.00
C SER A 148 13.87 -12.47 3.58
N LEU A 149 12.64 -12.67 4.03
CA LEU A 149 12.16 -13.98 4.43
C LEU A 149 11.88 -14.84 3.18
N ASN A 150 12.23 -16.13 3.26
CA ASN A 150 11.92 -17.06 2.18
C ASN A 150 10.38 -17.13 1.96
N PRO A 151 9.88 -17.00 0.73
CA PRO A 151 8.45 -17.11 0.40
C PRO A 151 7.77 -18.38 0.89
N SER A 152 8.52 -19.47 1.13
CA SER A 152 7.98 -20.71 1.71
C SER A 152 7.31 -20.51 3.09
N TYR A 153 7.63 -19.45 3.81
CA TYR A 153 7.00 -19.10 5.09
C TYR A 153 5.69 -18.31 4.95
N TRP A 154 5.35 -17.83 3.75
CA TRP A 154 4.12 -17.03 3.55
C TRP A 154 2.86 -17.75 4.05
N PRO A 155 2.61 -19.04 3.75
CA PRO A 155 1.38 -19.68 4.19
C PRO A 155 1.21 -19.65 5.72
N GLU A 156 2.29 -19.85 6.47
CA GLU A 156 2.22 -19.81 7.93
C GLU A 156 2.04 -18.40 8.48
N LEU A 157 2.74 -17.42 7.93
CA LEU A 157 2.61 -16.02 8.32
C LEU A 157 1.21 -15.47 7.99
N VAL A 158 0.66 -15.79 6.82
CA VAL A 158 -0.70 -15.44 6.41
C VAL A 158 -1.72 -16.06 7.38
N ARG A 159 -1.57 -17.35 7.69
CA ARG A 159 -2.46 -18.05 8.62
C ARG A 159 -2.46 -17.40 10.00
N THR A 160 -1.27 -17.17 10.55
CA THR A 160 -1.09 -16.57 11.87
C THR A 160 -1.67 -15.15 11.93
N SER A 161 -1.37 -14.32 10.94
CA SER A 161 -1.86 -12.95 10.89
C SER A 161 -3.37 -12.86 10.71
N ALA A 162 -3.93 -13.68 9.82
CA ALA A 162 -5.37 -13.74 9.58
C ALA A 162 -6.12 -14.18 10.83
N ALA A 163 -5.67 -15.26 11.46
CA ALA A 163 -6.28 -15.76 12.69
C ALA A 163 -6.20 -14.74 13.82
N LYS A 164 -5.05 -14.10 14.01
CA LYS A 164 -4.86 -13.05 15.02
C LYS A 164 -5.78 -11.87 14.77
N PHE A 165 -5.85 -11.39 13.53
CA PHE A 165 -6.71 -10.25 13.18
C PHE A 165 -8.19 -10.54 13.44
N LEU A 166 -8.69 -11.69 12.94
CA LEU A 166 -10.08 -12.08 13.12
C LEU A 166 -10.42 -12.31 14.60
N SER A 167 -9.56 -13.01 15.35
CA SER A 167 -9.74 -13.19 16.80
C SER A 167 -9.80 -11.86 17.56
N THR A 168 -8.90 -10.93 17.22
CA THR A 168 -8.86 -9.61 17.87
C THR A 168 -10.09 -8.76 17.52
N ARG A 169 -10.56 -8.86 16.28
CA ARG A 169 -11.77 -8.20 15.82
C ARG A 169 -13.01 -8.80 16.46
N SER A 170 -13.01 -10.10 16.73
CA SER A 170 -14.10 -10.90 17.30
C SER A 170 -15.40 -10.85 16.47
N GLU A 171 -15.30 -10.58 15.18
CA GLU A 171 -16.40 -10.55 14.22
C GLU A 171 -15.87 -10.82 12.78
N PRO A 172 -16.73 -11.26 11.86
CA PRO A 172 -16.36 -11.45 10.46
C PRO A 172 -15.81 -10.17 9.85
N SER A 173 -14.82 -10.31 8.96
CA SER A 173 -14.19 -9.16 8.29
C SER A 173 -14.29 -9.30 6.78
N PRO A 174 -14.62 -8.21 6.06
CA PRO A 174 -14.44 -8.15 4.61
C PRO A 174 -12.99 -8.45 4.21
N TYR A 175 -12.80 -8.87 2.96
CA TYR A 175 -11.49 -9.29 2.45
C TYR A 175 -10.43 -8.18 2.54
N LEU A 176 -10.78 -6.95 2.17
CA LEU A 176 -9.80 -5.87 2.06
C LEU A 176 -9.19 -5.44 3.41
N PRO A 177 -9.97 -5.27 4.51
CA PRO A 177 -9.40 -5.08 5.85
C PRO A 177 -8.52 -6.24 6.31
N LEU A 178 -8.96 -7.47 6.06
CA LEU A 178 -8.19 -8.67 6.38
C LEU A 178 -6.86 -8.71 5.62
N LEU A 179 -6.90 -8.45 4.32
CA LEU A 179 -5.71 -8.36 3.47
C LEU A 179 -4.75 -7.26 3.93
N THR A 180 -5.28 -6.12 4.36
CA THR A 180 -4.47 -5.03 4.92
C THR A 180 -3.73 -5.49 6.16
N ALA A 181 -4.42 -6.14 7.10
CA ALA A 181 -3.80 -6.66 8.33
C ALA A 181 -2.73 -7.71 8.04
N ILE A 182 -3.00 -8.64 7.12
CA ILE A 182 -2.03 -9.63 6.65
C ILE A 182 -0.80 -8.94 6.06
N SER A 183 -0.99 -7.98 5.17
CA SER A 183 0.10 -7.28 4.48
C SER A 183 0.98 -6.48 5.45
N LEU A 184 0.38 -5.83 6.44
CA LEU A 184 1.12 -5.13 7.50
C LEU A 184 1.97 -6.10 8.32
N PHE A 185 1.41 -7.25 8.70
CA PHE A 185 2.13 -8.27 9.43
C PHE A 185 3.31 -8.85 8.61
N LEU A 186 3.08 -9.15 7.33
CA LEU A 186 4.13 -9.62 6.43
C LEU A 186 5.25 -8.59 6.27
N GLN A 187 4.90 -7.30 6.20
CA GLN A 187 5.89 -6.23 6.15
C GLN A 187 6.74 -6.16 7.43
N ASP A 188 6.12 -6.29 8.59
CA ASP A 188 6.84 -6.30 9.88
C ASP A 188 7.81 -7.48 10.00
N GLN A 189 7.47 -8.60 9.37
CA GLN A 189 8.34 -9.78 9.28
C GLN A 189 9.37 -9.72 8.14
N ASN A 190 9.46 -8.61 7.40
CA ASN A 190 10.27 -8.47 6.18
C ASN A 190 9.99 -9.52 5.09
N ALA A 191 8.77 -10.08 5.09
CA ALA A 191 8.36 -11.12 4.17
C ALA A 191 7.88 -10.59 2.80
N LEU A 192 7.78 -9.27 2.63
CA LEU A 192 7.41 -8.59 1.38
C LEU A 192 8.62 -8.07 0.58
N LYS A 193 9.84 -8.44 0.96
CA LYS A 193 11.05 -8.12 0.21
C LYS A 193 11.45 -9.29 -0.67
N ALA A 194 11.85 -9.01 -1.92
CA ALA A 194 12.38 -10.04 -2.80
C ALA A 194 13.74 -10.54 -2.28
N PRO A 195 14.03 -11.86 -2.39
CA PRO A 195 15.36 -12.38 -2.14
C PRO A 195 16.37 -11.79 -3.15
N GLU A 196 17.58 -11.41 -2.70
CA GLU A 196 18.60 -10.76 -3.53
C GLU A 196 19.07 -11.60 -4.74
N ALA A 197 18.77 -12.90 -4.79
CA ALA A 197 19.28 -13.84 -5.77
C ALA A 197 18.33 -14.24 -6.89
N SER A 198 17.12 -13.70 -6.95
CA SER A 198 16.15 -14.07 -7.99
C SER A 198 15.80 -12.88 -8.88
N GLU A 199 15.78 -13.11 -10.20
CA GLU A 199 14.98 -12.27 -11.11
C GLU A 199 13.61 -12.10 -10.47
N PRO A 200 12.95 -10.90 -10.55
CA PRO A 200 11.70 -10.68 -9.84
C PRO A 200 10.70 -11.73 -10.30
N PRO A 201 10.47 -12.77 -9.49
CA PRO A 201 9.44 -13.74 -9.81
C PRO A 201 8.13 -12.99 -9.80
N ASN A 202 7.07 -13.62 -10.25
CA ASN A 202 5.70 -13.08 -10.16
C ASN A 202 5.27 -12.96 -8.69
N MET A 203 6.08 -12.26 -7.88
CA MET A 203 5.98 -12.17 -6.42
C MET A 203 4.56 -11.81 -5.97
N LEU A 204 3.93 -10.86 -6.66
CA LEU A 204 2.55 -10.47 -6.33
C LEU A 204 1.57 -11.60 -6.62
N GLY A 205 1.71 -12.30 -7.74
CA GLY A 205 0.85 -13.42 -8.09
C GLY A 205 1.04 -14.62 -7.15
N ASP A 206 2.26 -14.88 -6.73
CA ASP A 206 2.55 -16.00 -5.82
C ASP A 206 2.12 -15.68 -4.39
N LEU A 207 2.29 -14.44 -3.94
CA LEU A 207 1.74 -13.96 -2.69
C LEU A 207 0.21 -14.01 -2.68
N GLU A 208 -0.45 -13.54 -3.74
CA GLU A 208 -1.91 -13.60 -3.89
C GLU A 208 -2.40 -15.06 -3.82
N LYS A 209 -1.75 -15.97 -4.55
CA LYS A 209 -2.07 -17.41 -4.50
C LYS A 209 -1.91 -17.98 -3.09
N SER A 210 -0.82 -17.65 -2.40
CA SER A 210 -0.58 -18.11 -1.03
C SER A 210 -1.67 -17.63 -0.07
N ILE A 211 -2.08 -16.36 -0.18
CA ILE A 211 -3.17 -15.80 0.62
C ILE A 211 -4.49 -16.50 0.31
N GLN A 212 -4.82 -16.69 -0.97
CA GLN A 212 -6.05 -17.38 -1.40
C GLN A 212 -6.07 -18.84 -0.95
N GLN A 213 -4.95 -19.53 -1.04
CA GLN A 213 -4.83 -20.91 -0.57
C GLN A 213 -5.08 -21.04 0.93
N VAL A 214 -4.48 -20.15 1.73
CA VAL A 214 -4.64 -20.18 3.20
C VAL A 214 -6.05 -19.82 3.62
N LEU A 215 -6.60 -18.73 3.09
CA LEU A 215 -7.96 -18.27 3.43
C LEU A 215 -9.05 -19.16 2.82
N GLY A 216 -8.73 -19.94 1.78
CA GLY A 216 -9.60 -20.96 1.19
C GLY A 216 -9.62 -22.28 1.95
N ASP A 217 -8.80 -22.45 2.98
CA ASP A 217 -8.81 -23.65 3.84
C ASP A 217 -10.07 -23.66 4.72
N SER A 218 -11.09 -24.37 4.25
CA SER A 218 -12.39 -24.49 4.93
C SER A 218 -12.33 -25.20 6.28
N SER A 219 -11.22 -25.83 6.64
CA SER A 219 -11.04 -26.41 7.97
C SER A 219 -10.76 -25.33 9.04
N ARG A 220 -10.29 -24.15 8.63
CA ARG A 220 -9.85 -23.06 9.49
C ARG A 220 -10.65 -21.78 9.33
N PHE A 221 -11.05 -21.46 8.11
CA PHE A 221 -11.75 -20.23 7.78
C PHE A 221 -13.10 -20.52 7.11
N GLU A 222 -14.08 -19.71 7.42
CA GLU A 222 -15.39 -19.71 6.76
C GLU A 222 -15.55 -18.40 5.99
N ARG A 223 -16.30 -18.44 4.89
CA ARG A 223 -16.58 -17.29 4.05
C ARG A 223 -18.08 -17.12 3.87
N PHE A 224 -18.59 -15.94 4.20
CA PHE A 224 -20.01 -15.58 4.17
C PHE A 224 -20.28 -14.56 3.08
N ASN A 225 -21.51 -14.59 2.54
CA ASN A 225 -21.99 -13.62 1.55
C ASN A 225 -21.04 -13.48 0.35
N SER A 226 -20.48 -14.59 -0.10
CA SER A 226 -19.49 -14.59 -1.17
C SER A 226 -20.16 -14.47 -2.53
N GLY A 227 -19.72 -13.48 -3.33
CA GLY A 227 -19.97 -13.43 -4.76
C GLY A 227 -19.05 -14.38 -5.54
N THR A 228 -18.89 -14.14 -6.83
CA THR A 228 -18.03 -14.96 -7.71
C THR A 228 -16.54 -14.75 -7.52
N GLY A 229 -16.11 -13.56 -7.00
CA GLY A 229 -14.70 -13.26 -6.74
C GLY A 229 -14.24 -13.76 -5.37
N PHE A 230 -12.93 -14.09 -5.25
CA PHE A 230 -12.35 -14.48 -3.96
C PHE A 230 -12.34 -13.30 -2.98
N ASP A 231 -12.21 -12.09 -3.47
CA ASP A 231 -12.17 -10.84 -2.72
C ASP A 231 -13.54 -10.30 -2.28
N THR A 232 -14.61 -11.09 -2.51
CA THR A 232 -15.97 -10.75 -2.10
C THR A 232 -16.36 -11.48 -0.82
N GLY A 233 -17.31 -10.93 -0.08
CA GLY A 233 -17.81 -11.51 1.16
C GLY A 233 -16.94 -11.21 2.39
N SER A 234 -17.29 -11.86 3.48
CA SER A 234 -16.63 -11.72 4.79
C SER A 234 -16.02 -13.06 5.22
N PHE A 235 -14.85 -12.99 5.83
CA PHE A 235 -14.10 -14.13 6.33
C PHE A 235 -14.21 -14.21 7.85
N TRP A 236 -14.30 -15.43 8.38
CA TRP A 236 -14.32 -15.70 9.79
C TRP A 236 -13.53 -16.98 10.14
N LEU A 237 -13.27 -17.15 11.43
CA LEU A 237 -12.65 -18.36 11.95
C LEU A 237 -13.70 -19.48 12.07
N ARG A 238 -13.35 -20.71 11.63
CA ARG A 238 -14.18 -21.91 11.83
C ARG A 238 -14.35 -22.25 13.31
N GLN A 239 -13.31 -22.00 14.08
CA GLN A 239 -13.28 -22.16 15.53
C GLN A 239 -12.94 -20.81 16.16
N PRO A 240 -13.95 -19.96 16.41
CA PRO A 240 -13.74 -18.67 17.02
C PRO A 240 -13.36 -18.80 18.50
N PRO A 241 -12.76 -17.78 19.13
CA PRO A 241 -12.53 -17.72 20.56
C PRO A 241 -13.82 -17.94 21.37
N ALA A 242 -13.72 -18.60 22.53
CA ALA A 242 -14.87 -18.85 23.39
C ALA A 242 -15.54 -17.57 23.92
N GLN A 243 -14.75 -16.51 24.12
CA GLN A 243 -15.25 -15.20 24.48
C GLN A 243 -15.08 -14.26 23.29
N LEU A 244 -16.19 -13.76 22.78
CA LEU A 244 -16.23 -12.76 21.73
C LEU A 244 -16.47 -11.38 22.35
N ASN A 245 -15.69 -10.41 21.88
CA ASN A 245 -15.87 -9.00 22.19
C ASN A 245 -15.78 -8.23 20.85
N PRO A 246 -16.89 -8.19 20.09
CA PRO A 246 -16.93 -7.62 18.76
C PRO A 246 -16.40 -6.18 18.71
N LEU A 247 -15.70 -5.84 17.62
CA LEU A 247 -15.15 -4.51 17.44
C LEU A 247 -16.25 -3.44 17.43
N ALA A 248 -17.40 -3.77 16.84
CA ALA A 248 -18.57 -2.88 16.82
C ALA A 248 -19.01 -2.51 18.23
N ASP A 249 -19.19 -3.51 19.13
CA ASP A 249 -19.64 -3.30 20.51
C ASP A 249 -18.61 -2.48 21.33
N ARG A 250 -17.31 -2.77 21.12
CA ARG A 250 -16.22 -2.00 21.76
C ARG A 250 -16.20 -0.55 21.30
N THR A 251 -16.45 -0.33 20.01
CA THR A 251 -16.49 1.02 19.44
C THR A 251 -17.67 1.80 20.00
N GLU A 252 -18.85 1.17 20.07
CA GLU A 252 -20.04 1.76 20.66
C GLU A 252 -19.81 2.13 22.14
N ALA A 253 -19.26 1.21 22.91
CA ALA A 253 -18.93 1.45 24.31
C ALA A 253 -17.94 2.61 24.50
N ALA A 254 -16.90 2.69 23.66
CA ALA A 254 -15.93 3.77 23.71
C ALA A 254 -16.56 5.13 23.36
N VAL A 255 -17.41 5.19 22.34
CA VAL A 255 -18.13 6.41 21.97
C VAL A 255 -19.06 6.86 23.09
N LEU A 256 -19.79 5.94 23.73
CA LEU A 256 -20.67 6.26 24.85
C LEU A 256 -19.89 6.82 26.06
N GLN A 257 -18.68 6.28 26.33
CA GLN A 257 -17.83 6.80 27.42
C GLN A 257 -17.33 8.23 27.18
N GLU A 258 -17.16 8.64 25.92
CA GLU A 258 -16.72 10.02 25.59
C GLU A 258 -17.88 11.02 25.56
N ILE A 259 -19.12 10.56 25.44
CA ILE A 259 -20.32 11.41 25.37
C ILE A 259 -20.91 11.66 26.77
N TYR A 260 -20.77 10.72 27.69
CA TYR A 260 -21.32 10.76 29.05
C TYR A 260 -20.20 10.84 30.10
#